data_0167cb69a0f1649ebd13e009cd2f454f
#
_entry.id   0167cb69a0f1649ebd13e009cd2f454f
#
_cell.length_a   1.000
_cell.length_b   1.000
_cell.length_c   1.000
_cell.angle_alpha   90.00
_cell.angle_beta   90.00
_cell.angle_gamma   90.00
#
_symmetry.space_group_name_H-M   'P 1'
#
loop_
_entity.id
_entity.type
_entity.pdbx_description
1 polymer ?
#
loop_
_entity_poly.entity_id
_entity_poly.type
_entity_poly.pdbx_seq_one_letter_code
_entity_poly.pdbx_strand_id
1 'polypeptide(L)' 'MKYKIDEWVGFCSLPDIEMFKDERERAVILDILDDDIFYDYKIYIEKTGKIKKVREHQLFPAAPPTY' A
#
# COMPACT_ATOMS: atom_id res chain seq x y z
N MET A 1 11.58 5.78 6.49
CA MET A 1 10.37 5.34 5.77
C MET A 1 9.28 4.96 6.76
N LYS A 2 8.04 5.19 6.40
CA LYS A 2 6.90 4.99 7.31
C LYS A 2 6.54 3.52 7.49
N TYR A 3 6.70 2.71 6.45
CA TYR A 3 6.32 1.29 6.47
C TYR A 3 7.54 0.40 6.36
N LYS A 4 7.40 -0.83 6.84
CA LYS A 4 8.48 -1.81 6.88
C LYS A 4 8.19 -2.98 5.94
N ILE A 5 9.23 -3.67 5.52
CA ILE A 5 9.10 -4.91 4.74
C ILE A 5 8.27 -5.91 5.55
N ASP A 6 7.38 -6.61 4.86
CA ASP A 6 6.42 -7.58 5.40
C ASP A 6 5.29 -6.96 6.22
N GLU A 7 5.21 -5.64 6.28
CA GLU A 7 4.09 -4.98 6.94
C GLU A 7 2.85 -5.00 6.06
N TRP A 8 1.70 -5.28 6.63
CA TRP A 8 0.42 -5.22 5.94
C TRP A 8 -0.13 -3.80 5.94
N VAL A 9 -0.61 -3.37 4.78
CA VAL A 9 -1.11 -2.01 4.58
C VAL A 9 -2.36 -2.04 3.70
N GLY A 10 -3.08 -0.93 3.68
CA GLY A 10 -4.13 -0.70 2.69
C GLY A 10 -3.56 0.09 1.52
N PHE A 11 -3.96 -0.26 0.31
CA PHE A 11 -3.55 0.44 -0.90
C PHE A 11 -4.75 1.02 -1.62
N CYS A 12 -4.63 2.28 -2.03
CA CYS A 12 -5.61 2.95 -2.89
C CYS A 12 -4.85 3.71 -3.96
N SER A 13 -5.13 3.40 -5.24
CA SER A 13 -4.41 4.00 -6.36
C SER A 13 -4.71 5.49 -6.53
N LEU A 14 -5.93 5.91 -6.20
CA LEU A 14 -6.38 7.30 -6.30
C LEU A 14 -7.02 7.75 -4.98
N PRO A 15 -6.20 7.94 -3.93
CA PRO A 15 -6.74 8.20 -2.60
C PRO A 15 -7.58 9.48 -2.51
N ASP A 16 -7.26 10.50 -3.31
CA ASP A 16 -8.00 11.76 -3.28
C ASP A 16 -9.42 11.63 -3.86
N ILE A 17 -9.63 10.65 -4.73
CA ILE A 17 -10.89 10.47 -5.44
C ILE A 17 -11.71 9.33 -4.83
N GLU A 18 -11.04 8.25 -4.43
CA GLU A 18 -11.67 7.00 -4.03
C GLU A 18 -11.83 6.82 -2.53
N MET A 19 -11.39 7.80 -1.73
CA MET A 19 -11.46 7.70 -0.26
C MET A 19 -12.89 7.46 0.26
N PHE A 20 -13.88 7.99 -0.45
CA PHE A 20 -15.27 7.88 -0.04
C PHE A 20 -15.84 6.46 -0.16
N LYS A 21 -15.22 5.65 -1.00
CA LYS A 21 -15.73 4.31 -1.28
C LYS A 21 -15.12 3.25 -0.37
N ASP A 22 -14.16 3.65 0.43
CA ASP A 22 -13.45 2.74 1.34
C ASP A 22 -12.89 1.51 0.60
N GLU A 23 -12.46 1.71 -0.65
CA GLU A 23 -11.96 0.65 -1.51
C GLU A 23 -10.46 0.49 -1.39
N ARG A 24 -10.00 0.22 -0.18
CA ARG A 24 -8.59 -0.07 0.04
C ARG A 24 -8.34 -1.55 -0.18
N GLU A 25 -7.34 -1.83 -1.00
CA GLU A 25 -6.92 -3.20 -1.23
C GLU A 25 -5.87 -3.58 -0.20
N ARG A 26 -6.00 -4.78 0.33
CA ARG A 26 -5.03 -5.29 1.29
C ARG A 26 -3.75 -5.67 0.56
N ALA A 27 -2.61 -5.20 1.06
CA ALA A 27 -1.32 -5.43 0.44
C ALA A 27 -0.24 -5.60 1.49
N VAL A 28 0.88 -6.17 1.08
CA VAL A 28 2.04 -6.33 1.94
C VAL A 28 3.25 -5.64 1.30
N ILE A 29 4.06 -5.00 2.12
CA ILE A 29 5.28 -4.33 1.66
C ILE A 29 6.32 -5.38 1.32
N LEU A 30 6.75 -5.42 0.07
CA LEU A 30 7.79 -6.34 -0.39
C LEU A 30 9.18 -5.72 -0.31
N ASP A 31 9.27 -4.42 -0.60
CA ASP A 31 10.56 -3.76 -0.65
C ASP A 31 10.39 -2.26 -0.42
N ILE A 32 11.48 -1.63 0.04
CA ILE A 32 11.57 -0.19 0.20
C ILE A 32 12.47 0.33 -0.91
N LEU A 33 11.95 1.25 -1.72
CA LEU A 33 12.62 1.71 -2.93
C LEU A 33 13.37 3.02 -2.66
N ASP A 34 14.46 2.92 -1.92
CA ASP A 34 15.25 4.09 -1.51
C ASP A 34 15.85 4.86 -2.68
N ASP A 35 16.21 4.15 -3.74
CA ASP A 35 16.89 4.75 -4.90
C ASP A 35 15.92 5.14 -6.02
N ASP A 36 14.64 4.90 -5.85
CA ASP A 36 13.64 5.21 -6.87
C ASP A 36 13.11 6.62 -6.66
N ILE A 37 13.17 7.46 -7.70
CA ILE A 37 12.71 8.84 -7.62
C ILE A 37 11.20 8.98 -7.81
N PHE A 38 10.54 7.94 -8.30
CA PHE A 38 9.10 7.98 -8.59
C PHE A 38 8.26 7.22 -7.56
N TYR A 39 8.82 6.18 -6.96
CA TYR A 39 8.07 5.30 -6.06
C TYR A 39 8.81 5.08 -4.75
N ASP A 40 8.06 4.80 -3.71
CA ASP A 40 8.62 4.61 -2.37
C ASP A 40 8.65 3.16 -1.94
N TYR A 41 7.68 2.37 -2.41
CA TYR A 41 7.53 0.97 -1.98
C TYR A 41 7.14 0.07 -3.13
N LYS A 42 7.49 -1.20 -2.99
CA LYS A 42 7.00 -2.27 -3.83
C LYS A 42 6.08 -3.12 -2.98
N ILE A 43 4.87 -3.36 -3.47
CA ILE A 43 3.85 -4.07 -2.71
C ILE A 43 3.29 -5.27 -3.48
N TYR A 44 2.76 -6.23 -2.73
CA TYR A 44 2.01 -7.36 -3.25
C TYR A 44 0.55 -7.18 -2.85
N ILE A 45 -0.34 -7.12 -3.83
CA ILE A 45 -1.77 -6.93 -3.60
C ILE A 45 -2.42 -8.31 -3.47
N GLU A 46 -2.96 -8.60 -2.29
CA GLU A 46 -3.50 -9.92 -1.98
C GLU A 46 -4.64 -10.33 -2.91
N LYS A 47 -5.56 -9.41 -3.17
CA LYS A 47 -6.76 -9.71 -3.96
C LYS A 47 -6.47 -10.12 -5.39
N THR A 48 -5.51 -9.45 -6.02
CA THR A 48 -5.20 -9.68 -7.44
C THR A 48 -3.95 -10.51 -7.66
N GLY A 49 -3.13 -10.69 -6.63
CA GLY A 49 -1.84 -11.35 -6.74
C GLY A 49 -0.82 -10.58 -7.55
N LYS A 50 -1.04 -9.28 -7.73
CA LYS A 50 -0.13 -8.44 -8.52
C LYS A 50 0.86 -7.71 -7.64
N ILE A 51 2.04 -7.46 -8.22
CA ILE A 51 3.09 -6.67 -7.59
C ILE A 51 3.10 -5.30 -8.25
N LYS A 52 3.13 -4.25 -7.41
CA LYS A 52 3.14 -2.86 -7.90
C LYS A 52 4.16 -2.03 -7.15
N LYS A 53 4.70 -1.02 -7.84
CA LYS A 53 5.47 0.05 -7.20
C LYS A 53 4.51 1.18 -6.91
N VAL A 54 4.56 1.71 -5.69
CA VAL A 54 3.60 2.73 -5.24
C VAL A 54 4.28 3.81 -4.43
N ARG A 55 3.57 4.93 -4.26
CA ARG A 55 4.02 6.03 -3.41
C ARG A 55 3.43 5.89 -2.01
N GLU A 56 4.11 6.47 -1.05
CA GLU A 56 3.70 6.38 0.35
C GLU A 56 2.29 6.93 0.59
N HIS A 57 1.91 8.00 -0.09
CA HIS A 57 0.58 8.59 0.09
C HIS A 57 -0.56 7.68 -0.41
N GLN A 58 -0.25 6.69 -1.21
CA GLN A 58 -1.22 5.71 -1.69
C GLN A 58 -1.43 4.56 -0.69
N LEU A 59 -0.67 4.55 0.39
CA LEU A 59 -0.72 3.51 1.40
C LEU A 59 -1.31 4.04 2.70
N PHE A 60 -2.02 3.16 3.40
CA PHE A 60 -2.63 3.46 4.69
C PHE A 60 -2.32 2.35 5.67
N PRO A 61 -2.17 2.65 6.96
CA PRO A 61 -1.99 1.61 7.96
C PRO A 61 -3.15 0.63 7.89
N ALA A 62 -2.85 -0.66 7.97
CA ALA A 62 -3.90 -1.67 8.03
C ALA A 62 -4.69 -1.47 9.32
N ALA A 63 -6.02 -1.42 9.19
CA ALA A 63 -6.85 -1.32 10.37
C ALA A 63 -6.69 -2.59 11.21
N PRO A 64 -6.54 -2.47 12.54
CA PRO A 64 -6.52 -3.66 13.37
C PRO A 64 -7.83 -4.41 13.22
N PRO A 65 -7.79 -5.75 13.27
CA PRO A 65 -9.03 -6.51 13.18
C PRO A 65 -9.96 -6.13 14.31
N THR A 66 -11.21 -5.89 13.96
CA THR A 66 -12.27 -5.59 14.93
C THR A 66 -12.99 -6.87 15.27
N TYR A 67 -12.98 -7.18 16.52
CA TYR A 67 -13.66 -8.36 17.03
C TYR A 67 -14.86 -7.95 17.85
#